data_800212d3b10a7814b02c72ce5443b00d
#
_entry.id   800212d3b10a7814b02c72ce5443b00d
#
_cell.length_a   1.000
_cell.length_b   1.000
_cell.length_c   1.000
_cell.angle_alpha   90.00
_cell.angle_beta   90.00
_cell.angle_gamma   90.00
#
_symmetry.space_group_name_H-M   'P 1'
#
loop_
_entity.id
_entity.type
_entity.pdbx_description
1 polymer ?
#
loop_
_entity_poly.entity_id
_entity_poly.type
_entity_poly.pdbx_seq_one_letter_code
_entity_poly.pdbx_strand_id
1 'polypeptide(L)'
;MEFLVEAAGKNLHLEHLEDEILNFGIAGGRSSINFLQALRDMFSSSNKTGLNVTVKWDGAPAIFAGPHPETSKFFVAKKSLFNKTPKFYHTNAEINADLSGELASKFKVALKYFSGLRMTQILQGDLMFTNDVGKKDIDGESYHTFQPNTILYAVPVNSKVGQAVGKAKIGIVWHTTYSGSTIESLKASFGAKIPSKSSQVWQDDATYRDVSGKATFTASETVTVTKLLSGAGSQFQRIDAGSFNKFLRWQDSLGSSKTSLGFKTYLNTYTRAGKKLPPSAKVVAGYFKHFNDWWKKNKSDNEVQNKKLRSHLAVIRSSTNALKNVVDFMSYLIQAKLMIVKKMNQAKGLAKTFVKTPTGLKVVAPEGYVAIDHTGGAVKIVDKLEFSFNNFTVAKSWDK
;
A
#
# COMPACT_ATOMS: atom_id res chain seq x y z
N MET A 1 12.33 -6.55 -19.31
CA MET A 1 11.45 -5.42 -18.94
C MET A 1 11.85 -5.07 -17.51
N GLU A 2 12.77 -4.11 -17.37
CA GLU A 2 13.22 -3.65 -16.06
C GLU A 2 12.13 -2.73 -15.51
N PHE A 3 11.35 -3.24 -14.57
CA PHE A 3 10.70 -2.37 -13.61
C PHE A 3 11.84 -1.74 -12.80
N LEU A 4 11.76 -0.44 -12.59
CA LEU A 4 12.71 0.27 -11.76
C LEU A 4 12.67 -0.37 -10.37
N VAL A 5 13.59 -1.33 -10.16
CA VAL A 5 14.01 -1.69 -8.83
C VAL A 5 14.65 -0.42 -8.30
N GLU A 6 13.91 0.35 -7.53
CA GLU A 6 14.56 1.27 -6.62
C GLU A 6 15.64 0.46 -5.91
N ALA A 7 16.84 0.99 -5.94
CA ALA A 7 18.04 0.34 -5.44
C ALA A 7 17.72 -0.51 -4.21
N ALA A 8 18.01 -1.79 -4.28
CA ALA A 8 17.78 -2.79 -3.25
C ALA A 8 18.24 -2.23 -1.89
N GLY A 9 17.32 -1.63 -1.14
CA GLY A 9 17.65 -0.95 0.07
C GLY A 9 16.41 -0.56 0.84
N LYS A 10 16.28 -1.14 2.02
CA LYS A 10 15.58 -0.56 3.15
C LYS A 10 14.13 -0.18 2.90
N ASN A 11 13.24 -1.15 3.10
CA ASN A 11 11.82 -0.98 3.43
C ASN A 11 11.12 0.19 2.70
N LEU A 12 10.83 0.01 1.43
CA LEU A 12 10.19 1.00 0.58
C LEU A 12 8.70 1.09 0.87
N HIS A 13 8.20 2.30 0.95
CA HIS A 13 6.78 2.56 1.02
C HIS A 13 6.16 2.19 -0.34
N LEU A 14 5.26 1.21 -0.38
CA LEU A 14 4.54 0.88 -1.62
C LEU A 14 3.74 2.09 -2.09
N GLU A 15 4.01 2.55 -3.30
CA GLU A 15 3.34 3.67 -3.92
C GLU A 15 2.03 3.25 -4.60
N HIS A 16 1.16 4.21 -4.84
CA HIS A 16 -0.04 3.98 -5.65
C HIS A 16 0.35 3.91 -7.12
N LEU A 17 -0.20 2.94 -7.83
CA LEU A 17 0.13 2.68 -9.23
C LEU A 17 0.02 3.93 -10.13
N GLU A 18 -1.00 4.75 -9.94
CA GLU A 18 -1.19 5.99 -10.70
C GLU A 18 -0.16 7.07 -10.40
N ASP A 19 0.52 7.00 -9.25
CA ASP A 19 1.55 7.98 -8.86
C ASP A 19 2.93 7.66 -9.46
N GLU A 20 3.13 6.46 -10.03
CA GLU A 20 4.41 6.03 -10.60
C GLU A 20 4.93 6.97 -11.69
N ILE A 21 4.04 7.55 -12.49
CA ILE A 21 4.44 8.55 -13.50
C ILE A 21 5.01 9.83 -12.86
N LEU A 22 4.53 10.20 -11.68
CA LEU A 22 5.03 11.36 -10.94
C LEU A 22 6.34 11.07 -10.19
N ASN A 23 6.57 9.80 -9.84
CA ASN A 23 7.78 9.36 -9.14
C ASN A 23 8.93 9.07 -10.11
N PHE A 24 8.63 8.38 -11.23
CA PHE A 24 9.63 7.82 -12.15
C PHE A 24 9.46 8.29 -13.59
N GLY A 25 8.65 9.34 -13.82
CA GLY A 25 8.46 9.94 -15.14
C GLY A 25 7.83 8.97 -16.16
N ILE A 26 8.29 9.05 -17.40
CA ILE A 26 7.76 8.25 -18.52
C ILE A 26 7.94 6.74 -18.27
N ALA A 27 9.05 6.33 -17.66
CA ALA A 27 9.26 4.91 -17.32
C ALA A 27 8.21 4.40 -16.33
N GLY A 28 7.92 5.16 -15.26
CA GLY A 28 6.88 4.82 -14.29
C GLY A 28 5.49 4.77 -14.91
N GLY A 29 5.15 5.72 -15.80
CA GLY A 29 3.88 5.69 -16.52
C GLY A 29 3.72 4.46 -17.41
N ARG A 30 4.77 4.07 -18.13
CA ARG A 30 4.79 2.85 -18.95
C ARG A 30 4.61 1.59 -18.10
N SER A 31 5.32 1.50 -16.98
CA SER A 31 5.21 0.40 -16.04
C SER A 31 3.78 0.26 -15.51
N SER A 32 3.11 1.37 -15.18
CA SER A 32 1.73 1.36 -14.71
C SER A 32 0.74 0.80 -15.74
N ILE A 33 0.89 1.16 -17.03
CA ILE A 33 0.07 0.58 -18.12
C ILE A 33 0.29 -0.92 -18.21
N ASN A 34 1.54 -1.36 -18.32
CA ASN A 34 1.90 -2.76 -18.47
C ASN A 34 1.38 -3.59 -17.30
N PHE A 35 1.43 -3.04 -16.11
CA PHE A 35 0.94 -3.69 -14.90
C PHE A 35 -0.56 -3.94 -14.94
N LEU A 36 -1.36 -2.92 -15.30
CA LEU A 36 -2.82 -3.07 -15.42
C LEU A 36 -3.22 -3.96 -16.60
N GLN A 37 -2.44 -3.97 -17.70
CA GLN A 37 -2.65 -4.91 -18.81
C GLN A 37 -2.46 -6.35 -18.35
N ALA A 38 -1.38 -6.63 -17.64
CA ALA A 38 -1.10 -7.95 -17.11
C ALA A 38 -2.17 -8.43 -16.10
N LEU A 39 -2.69 -7.51 -15.24
CA LEU A 39 -3.82 -7.81 -14.36
C LEU A 39 -5.10 -8.10 -15.14
N ARG A 40 -5.44 -7.30 -16.15
CA ARG A 40 -6.58 -7.55 -17.04
C ARG A 40 -6.48 -8.95 -17.66
N ASP A 41 -5.30 -9.31 -18.19
CA ASP A 41 -5.07 -10.57 -18.86
C ASP A 41 -5.17 -11.76 -17.88
N MET A 42 -4.67 -11.60 -16.66
CA MET A 42 -4.82 -12.57 -15.58
C MET A 42 -6.30 -12.84 -15.24
N PHE A 43 -7.14 -11.80 -15.22
CA PHE A 43 -8.55 -11.95 -14.90
C PHE A 43 -9.45 -12.27 -16.12
N SER A 44 -8.97 -12.12 -17.35
CA SER A 44 -9.73 -12.41 -18.57
C SER A 44 -9.47 -13.79 -19.16
N SER A 45 -8.41 -14.47 -18.78
CA SER A 45 -8.06 -15.79 -19.29
C SER A 45 -7.47 -16.69 -18.22
N SER A 46 -7.60 -18.01 -18.42
CA SER A 46 -6.97 -19.04 -17.58
C SER A 46 -5.44 -19.09 -17.71
N ASN A 47 -4.82 -18.19 -18.44
CA ASN A 47 -3.39 -18.17 -18.65
C ASN A 47 -2.67 -17.61 -17.43
N LYS A 48 -1.70 -18.38 -16.93
CA LYS A 48 -0.79 -17.96 -15.85
C LYS A 48 0.04 -16.76 -16.33
N THR A 49 -0.31 -15.57 -15.91
CA THR A 49 0.56 -14.39 -16.02
C THR A 49 1.60 -14.46 -14.91
N GLY A 50 2.81 -13.94 -15.15
CA GLY A 50 3.88 -13.90 -14.14
C GLY A 50 3.64 -12.90 -13.00
N LEU A 51 2.36 -12.59 -12.71
CA LEU A 51 1.96 -11.69 -11.63
C LEU A 51 1.43 -12.47 -10.43
N ASN A 52 1.89 -12.08 -9.24
CA ASN A 52 1.30 -12.48 -7.98
C ASN A 52 0.50 -11.31 -7.40
N VAL A 53 -0.69 -11.59 -6.92
CA VAL A 53 -1.52 -10.59 -6.23
C VAL A 53 -1.69 -11.00 -4.78
N THR A 54 -1.45 -10.05 -3.88
CA THR A 54 -1.66 -10.25 -2.45
C THR A 54 -2.76 -9.33 -1.93
N VAL A 55 -3.52 -9.80 -0.96
CA VAL A 55 -4.49 -8.98 -0.23
C VAL A 55 -3.71 -8.10 0.74
N LYS A 56 -4.01 -6.80 0.75
CA LYS A 56 -3.47 -5.90 1.75
C LYS A 56 -4.36 -5.97 2.99
N TRP A 57 -3.82 -6.58 4.03
CA TRP A 57 -4.46 -6.62 5.34
C TRP A 57 -4.20 -5.33 6.13
N ASP A 58 -5.19 -4.86 6.87
CA ASP A 58 -5.08 -3.69 7.76
C ASP A 58 -4.57 -4.11 9.13
N GLY A 59 -3.45 -4.84 9.17
CA GLY A 59 -2.83 -5.30 10.40
C GLY A 59 -1.92 -4.26 11.05
N ALA A 60 -1.76 -4.33 12.37
CA ALA A 60 -0.87 -3.44 13.11
C ALA A 60 -0.45 -4.04 14.46
N PRO A 61 0.80 -3.89 14.86
CA PRO A 61 1.94 -3.35 14.09
C PRO A 61 2.45 -4.31 13.02
N ALA A 62 3.25 -3.79 12.08
CA ALA A 62 4.08 -4.64 11.24
C ALA A 62 5.20 -5.26 12.09
N ILE A 63 5.36 -6.58 12.01
CA ILE A 63 6.36 -7.33 12.76
C ILE A 63 7.33 -8.02 11.79
N PHE A 64 8.62 -7.86 12.08
CA PHE A 64 9.69 -8.64 11.49
C PHE A 64 10.07 -9.74 12.48
N ALA A 65 10.17 -10.98 12.02
CA ALA A 65 10.53 -12.12 12.88
C ALA A 65 11.37 -13.14 12.11
N GLY A 66 12.32 -13.77 12.78
CA GLY A 66 13.16 -14.81 12.19
C GLY A 66 14.50 -14.96 12.89
N PRO A 67 15.40 -15.79 12.33
CA PRO A 67 16.75 -15.92 12.83
C PRO A 67 17.60 -14.69 12.45
N HIS A 68 18.40 -14.19 13.38
CA HIS A 68 19.39 -13.16 13.12
C HIS A 68 20.45 -13.69 12.14
N PRO A 69 20.78 -12.98 11.05
CA PRO A 69 21.62 -13.53 9.99
C PRO A 69 22.98 -14.04 10.47
N GLU A 70 23.60 -13.34 11.42
CA GLU A 70 24.96 -13.62 11.90
C GLU A 70 24.97 -14.54 13.11
N THR A 71 23.99 -14.46 14.01
CA THR A 71 23.99 -15.20 15.29
C THR A 71 23.02 -16.37 15.32
N SER A 72 22.14 -16.48 14.33
CA SER A 72 21.04 -17.45 14.25
C SER A 72 20.04 -17.39 15.42
N LYS A 73 20.20 -16.45 16.36
CA LYS A 73 19.24 -16.26 17.46
C LYS A 73 17.94 -15.70 16.93
N PHE A 74 16.82 -16.28 17.36
CA PHE A 74 15.50 -15.78 16.97
C PHE A 74 15.26 -14.39 17.55
N PHE A 75 14.71 -13.50 16.74
CA PHE A 75 14.32 -12.15 17.16
C PHE A 75 12.95 -11.74 16.61
N VAL A 76 12.37 -10.72 17.24
CA VAL A 76 11.29 -9.91 16.68
C VAL A 76 11.72 -8.46 16.60
N ALA A 77 11.24 -7.73 15.59
CA ALA A 77 11.57 -6.32 15.40
C ALA A 77 10.41 -5.55 14.77
N LYS A 78 10.45 -4.24 14.94
CA LYS A 78 9.63 -3.29 14.16
C LYS A 78 10.46 -2.68 13.02
N LYS A 79 9.91 -1.75 12.26
CA LYS A 79 10.59 -1.08 11.13
C LYS A 79 11.96 -0.48 11.49
N SER A 80 12.20 -0.18 12.77
CA SER A 80 13.51 0.26 13.28
C SER A 80 14.64 -0.75 13.10
N LEU A 81 14.35 -1.99 12.64
CA LEU A 81 15.35 -2.95 12.14
C LEU A 81 16.26 -2.35 11.07
N PHE A 82 15.73 -1.42 10.26
CA PHE A 82 16.46 -0.80 9.13
C PHE A 82 17.01 0.60 9.45
N ASN A 83 17.01 1.02 10.71
CA ASN A 83 17.62 2.27 11.12
C ASN A 83 19.15 2.18 11.03
N LYS A 84 19.83 3.33 11.03
CA LYS A 84 21.30 3.41 11.09
C LYS A 84 21.87 2.58 12.26
N THR A 85 21.16 2.54 13.40
CA THR A 85 21.37 1.61 14.50
C THR A 85 20.16 0.68 14.55
N PRO A 86 20.29 -0.55 14.02
CA PRO A 86 19.19 -1.52 14.00
C PRO A 86 18.68 -1.86 15.39
N LYS A 87 17.37 -1.99 15.53
CA LYS A 87 16.72 -2.40 16.78
C LYS A 87 15.94 -3.69 16.55
N PHE A 88 16.28 -4.72 17.29
CA PHE A 88 15.61 -6.03 17.32
C PHE A 88 15.69 -6.60 18.74
N TYR A 89 14.81 -7.55 19.06
CA TYR A 89 14.62 -8.03 20.42
C TYR A 89 14.66 -9.55 20.45
N HIS A 90 15.57 -10.09 21.29
CA HIS A 90 15.69 -11.52 21.59
C HIS A 90 15.01 -11.89 22.90
N THR A 91 14.75 -10.90 23.78
CA THR A 91 14.24 -11.10 25.14
C THR A 91 13.17 -10.09 25.49
N ASN A 92 12.36 -10.43 26.48
CA ASN A 92 11.36 -9.50 27.05
C ASN A 92 12.01 -8.29 27.71
N ALA A 93 13.22 -8.43 28.23
CA ALA A 93 13.97 -7.31 28.83
C ALA A 93 14.32 -6.26 27.79
N GLU A 94 14.81 -6.67 26.61
CA GLU A 94 15.11 -5.78 25.50
C GLU A 94 13.85 -5.09 24.94
N ILE A 95 12.72 -5.82 24.90
CA ILE A 95 11.43 -5.22 24.53
C ILE A 95 11.05 -4.13 25.53
N ASN A 96 11.13 -4.38 26.84
CA ASN A 96 10.78 -3.42 27.87
C ASN A 96 11.69 -2.19 27.88
N ALA A 97 12.94 -2.33 27.47
CA ALA A 97 13.90 -1.21 27.41
C ALA A 97 13.59 -0.22 26.26
N ASP A 98 12.89 -0.65 25.19
CA ASP A 98 12.62 0.17 24.01
C ASP A 98 11.12 0.44 23.76
N LEU A 99 10.24 -0.44 24.23
CA LEU A 99 8.82 -0.38 23.97
C LEU A 99 8.04 -0.32 25.29
N SER A 100 6.86 0.31 25.25
CA SER A 100 5.94 0.40 26.40
C SER A 100 4.50 0.06 26.03
N GLY A 101 3.64 -0.08 27.04
CA GLY A 101 2.19 -0.24 26.88
C GLY A 101 1.80 -1.46 26.04
N GLU A 102 0.77 -1.27 25.22
CA GLU A 102 0.20 -2.31 24.37
C GLU A 102 1.21 -2.82 23.33
N LEU A 103 2.03 -1.92 22.77
CA LEU A 103 3.05 -2.30 21.79
C LEU A 103 4.06 -3.28 22.38
N ALA A 104 4.58 -3.02 23.58
CA ALA A 104 5.47 -3.94 24.28
C ALA A 104 4.80 -5.30 24.52
N SER A 105 3.54 -5.31 24.93
CA SER A 105 2.77 -6.52 25.15
C SER A 105 2.62 -7.36 23.88
N LYS A 106 2.28 -6.73 22.75
CA LYS A 106 2.16 -7.40 21.44
C LYS A 106 3.51 -8.02 21.00
N PHE A 107 4.62 -7.31 21.19
CA PHE A 107 5.95 -7.83 20.83
C PHE A 107 6.39 -8.99 21.73
N LYS A 108 6.06 -8.98 23.03
CA LYS A 108 6.33 -10.12 23.94
C LYS A 108 5.53 -11.35 23.52
N VAL A 109 4.26 -11.17 23.16
CA VAL A 109 3.42 -12.27 22.64
C VAL A 109 3.99 -12.81 21.34
N ALA A 110 4.42 -11.94 20.42
CA ALA A 110 5.06 -12.34 19.16
C ALA A 110 6.36 -13.11 19.41
N LEU A 111 7.26 -12.60 20.27
CA LEU A 111 8.52 -13.27 20.62
C LEU A 111 8.25 -14.68 21.19
N LYS A 112 7.28 -14.81 22.11
CA LYS A 112 6.93 -16.07 22.75
C LYS A 112 6.43 -17.12 21.77
N TYR A 113 5.51 -16.74 20.85
CA TYR A 113 4.85 -17.73 20.01
C TYR A 113 5.52 -17.95 18.66
N PHE A 114 6.19 -16.93 18.10
CA PHE A 114 6.86 -17.08 16.81
C PHE A 114 8.20 -17.80 16.91
N SER A 115 8.89 -17.77 18.07
CA SER A 115 10.13 -18.51 18.27
C SER A 115 9.96 -20.02 18.05
N GLY A 116 8.77 -20.56 18.28
CA GLY A 116 8.46 -21.98 18.04
C GLY A 116 8.13 -22.34 16.58
N LEU A 117 8.06 -21.36 15.66
CA LEU A 117 7.64 -21.60 14.27
C LEU A 117 8.77 -22.14 13.36
N ARG A 118 9.98 -22.35 13.87
CA ARG A 118 11.15 -22.87 13.11
C ARG A 118 11.38 -22.09 11.81
N MET A 119 11.39 -20.77 11.90
CA MET A 119 11.61 -19.88 10.77
C MET A 119 13.05 -20.01 10.29
N THR A 120 13.24 -20.11 8.96
CA THR A 120 14.56 -20.20 8.32
C THR A 120 14.98 -18.89 7.68
N GLN A 121 14.09 -17.93 7.60
CA GLN A 121 14.31 -16.61 7.02
C GLN A 121 13.61 -15.55 7.88
N ILE A 122 14.01 -14.31 7.74
CA ILE A 122 13.30 -13.19 8.35
C ILE A 122 12.05 -12.89 7.50
N LEU A 123 10.90 -12.93 8.15
CA LEU A 123 9.62 -12.57 7.53
C LEU A 123 9.10 -11.28 8.11
N GLN A 124 8.43 -10.50 7.28
CA GLN A 124 7.60 -9.39 7.71
C GLN A 124 6.14 -9.74 7.50
N GLY A 125 5.33 -9.45 8.50
CA GLY A 125 3.90 -9.61 8.44
C GLY A 125 3.16 -8.54 9.22
N ASP A 126 1.86 -8.46 8.98
CA ASP A 126 0.95 -7.58 9.68
C ASP A 126 0.26 -8.35 10.82
N LEU A 127 0.42 -7.87 12.05
CA LEU A 127 -0.21 -8.48 13.22
C LEU A 127 -1.71 -8.25 13.18
N MET A 128 -2.48 -9.33 13.27
CA MET A 128 -3.95 -9.30 13.18
C MET A 128 -4.62 -9.27 14.54
N PHE A 129 -4.14 -10.04 15.49
CA PHE A 129 -4.65 -10.09 16.85
C PHE A 129 -3.63 -10.72 17.81
N THR A 130 -3.85 -10.49 19.09
CA THR A 130 -3.22 -11.21 20.20
C THR A 130 -4.32 -11.83 21.08
N ASN A 131 -4.57 -11.29 22.27
CA ASN A 131 -5.62 -11.79 23.18
C ASN A 131 -6.97 -11.06 23.02
N ASP A 132 -7.14 -10.32 21.93
CA ASP A 132 -8.25 -9.40 21.67
C ASP A 132 -9.27 -9.94 20.64
N VAL A 133 -9.31 -11.27 20.44
CA VAL A 133 -10.33 -11.92 19.60
C VAL A 133 -11.65 -11.97 20.37
N GLY A 134 -12.66 -11.29 19.83
CA GLY A 134 -14.02 -11.30 20.33
C GLY A 134 -14.93 -12.30 19.59
N LYS A 135 -16.18 -12.43 20.07
CA LYS A 135 -17.26 -13.12 19.35
C LYS A 135 -18.40 -12.13 19.08
N LYS A 136 -19.00 -12.21 17.91
CA LYS A 136 -20.20 -11.43 17.54
C LYS A 136 -21.11 -12.23 16.64
N ASP A 137 -22.42 -12.06 16.84
CA ASP A 137 -23.42 -12.52 15.89
C ASP A 137 -23.72 -11.39 14.91
N ILE A 138 -23.67 -11.68 13.63
CA ILE A 138 -23.91 -10.74 12.54
C ILE A 138 -24.80 -11.45 11.53
N ASP A 139 -25.99 -10.90 11.29
CA ASP A 139 -26.99 -11.46 10.37
C ASP A 139 -27.35 -12.94 10.68
N GLY A 140 -27.41 -13.31 11.97
CA GLY A 140 -27.77 -14.65 12.42
C GLY A 140 -26.64 -15.68 12.36
N GLU A 141 -25.43 -15.29 12.03
CA GLU A 141 -24.25 -16.15 12.02
C GLU A 141 -23.20 -15.67 13.03
N SER A 142 -22.59 -16.63 13.78
CA SER A 142 -21.58 -16.33 14.79
C SER A 142 -20.19 -16.20 14.18
N TYR A 143 -19.48 -15.14 14.56
CA TYR A 143 -18.13 -14.81 14.07
C TYR A 143 -17.14 -14.62 15.19
N HIS A 144 -15.89 -15.06 14.98
CA HIS A 144 -14.75 -14.51 15.68
C HIS A 144 -14.39 -13.14 15.04
N THR A 145 -14.21 -12.12 15.90
CA THR A 145 -13.91 -10.76 15.43
C THR A 145 -12.62 -10.23 16.05
N PHE A 146 -11.84 -9.52 15.26
CA PHE A 146 -10.64 -8.80 15.68
C PHE A 146 -10.45 -7.53 14.85
N GLN A 147 -9.88 -6.51 15.46
CA GLN A 147 -9.69 -5.20 14.83
C GLN A 147 -8.26 -4.70 15.08
N PRO A 148 -7.29 -5.11 14.23
CA PRO A 148 -5.89 -4.72 14.43
C PRO A 148 -5.64 -3.23 14.24
N ASN A 149 -6.40 -2.57 13.35
CA ASN A 149 -6.31 -1.15 13.04
C ASN A 149 -7.71 -0.56 12.82
N THR A 150 -8.03 -0.15 11.59
CA THR A 150 -9.31 0.50 11.27
C THR A 150 -10.39 -0.48 10.85
N ILE A 151 -10.00 -1.61 10.27
CA ILE A 151 -10.91 -2.63 9.76
C ILE A 151 -11.20 -3.69 10.83
N LEU A 152 -12.48 -3.94 11.07
CA LEU A 152 -12.95 -5.09 11.86
C LEU A 152 -13.08 -6.29 10.92
N TYR A 153 -12.33 -7.34 11.22
CA TYR A 153 -12.42 -8.63 10.54
C TYR A 153 -13.39 -9.55 11.29
N ALA A 154 -14.23 -10.26 10.56
CA ALA A 154 -15.18 -11.22 11.09
C ALA A 154 -15.04 -12.56 10.34
N VAL A 155 -14.63 -13.61 11.04
CA VAL A 155 -14.40 -14.95 10.50
C VAL A 155 -15.47 -15.88 11.05
N PRO A 156 -16.25 -16.61 10.20
CA PRO A 156 -17.29 -17.52 10.69
C PRO A 156 -16.72 -18.57 11.64
N VAL A 157 -17.30 -18.70 12.84
CA VAL A 157 -16.81 -19.62 13.90
C VAL A 157 -16.69 -21.05 13.40
N ASN A 158 -17.66 -21.51 12.59
CA ASN A 158 -17.74 -22.88 12.10
C ASN A 158 -16.82 -23.15 10.88
N SER A 159 -16.14 -22.14 10.35
CA SER A 159 -15.18 -22.33 9.26
C SER A 159 -13.87 -22.92 9.80
N LYS A 160 -13.09 -23.59 8.92
CA LYS A 160 -11.73 -24.06 9.27
C LYS A 160 -10.84 -22.92 9.80
N VAL A 161 -10.95 -21.75 9.20
CA VAL A 161 -10.20 -20.55 9.62
C VAL A 161 -10.70 -20.06 10.98
N GLY A 162 -12.03 -20.00 11.19
CA GLY A 162 -12.62 -19.60 12.47
C GLY A 162 -12.22 -20.52 13.62
N GLN A 163 -12.20 -21.83 13.40
CA GLN A 163 -11.71 -22.80 14.39
C GLN A 163 -10.23 -22.60 14.73
N ALA A 164 -9.40 -22.25 13.74
CA ALA A 164 -7.99 -21.95 13.97
C ALA A 164 -7.81 -20.62 14.72
N VAL A 165 -8.53 -19.56 14.32
CA VAL A 165 -8.54 -18.26 15.01
C VAL A 165 -8.99 -18.38 16.45
N GLY A 166 -10.05 -19.17 16.72
CA GLY A 166 -10.57 -19.36 18.07
C GLY A 166 -9.63 -20.08 19.05
N LYS A 167 -8.65 -20.86 18.54
CA LYS A 167 -7.62 -21.54 19.33
C LYS A 167 -6.32 -20.73 19.46
N ALA A 168 -6.07 -19.85 18.52
CA ALA A 168 -4.81 -19.10 18.44
C ALA A 168 -4.69 -18.05 19.56
N LYS A 169 -3.46 -17.82 19.99
CA LYS A 169 -3.06 -16.76 20.93
C LYS A 169 -2.51 -15.53 20.22
N ILE A 170 -2.21 -15.68 18.96
CA ILE A 170 -1.69 -14.62 18.08
C ILE A 170 -2.06 -14.93 16.63
N GLY A 171 -2.38 -13.90 15.87
CA GLY A 171 -2.64 -13.98 14.44
C GLY A 171 -1.75 -13.04 13.64
N ILE A 172 -1.19 -13.53 12.55
CA ILE A 172 -0.33 -12.74 11.65
C ILE A 172 -0.54 -13.13 10.19
N VAL A 173 -0.43 -12.14 9.30
CA VAL A 173 -0.40 -12.36 7.84
C VAL A 173 0.97 -11.96 7.31
N TRP A 174 1.71 -12.95 6.84
CA TRP A 174 3.06 -12.76 6.29
C TRP A 174 2.99 -12.31 4.83
N HIS A 175 3.84 -11.35 4.43
CA HIS A 175 3.82 -10.82 3.06
C HIS A 175 5.20 -10.57 2.43
N THR A 176 6.28 -10.49 3.22
CA THR A 176 7.62 -10.19 2.70
C THR A 176 8.66 -11.07 3.38
N THR A 177 9.59 -11.57 2.59
CA THR A 177 10.76 -12.32 3.03
C THR A 177 12.00 -11.45 2.92
N TYR A 178 12.90 -11.54 3.89
CA TYR A 178 14.19 -10.87 3.88
C TYR A 178 15.31 -11.89 3.90
N SER A 179 16.31 -11.67 3.05
CA SER A 179 17.52 -12.49 2.95
C SER A 179 18.77 -11.62 2.87
N GLY A 180 19.82 -12.05 3.54
CA GLY A 180 21.11 -11.37 3.61
C GLY A 180 21.99 -12.03 4.66
N SER A 181 23.29 -11.79 4.63
CA SER A 181 24.27 -12.32 5.60
C SER A 181 24.42 -11.45 6.85
N THR A 182 24.01 -10.19 6.79
CA THR A 182 23.97 -9.23 7.91
C THR A 182 22.65 -8.47 7.90
N ILE A 183 22.29 -7.78 8.98
CA ILE A 183 21.10 -6.94 9.05
C ILE A 183 21.14 -5.82 7.99
N GLU A 184 22.31 -5.23 7.75
CA GLU A 184 22.51 -4.13 6.81
C GLU A 184 22.37 -4.59 5.35
N SER A 185 22.71 -5.86 5.08
CA SER A 185 22.64 -6.45 3.72
C SER A 185 21.30 -7.07 3.37
N LEU A 186 20.32 -7.01 4.29
CA LEU A 186 18.98 -7.59 4.05
C LEU A 186 18.32 -6.99 2.83
N LYS A 187 17.87 -7.87 1.94
CA LYS A 187 17.10 -7.56 0.74
C LYS A 187 15.69 -8.14 0.88
N ALA A 188 14.70 -7.30 0.60
CA ALA A 188 13.30 -7.70 0.60
C ALA A 188 12.94 -8.44 -0.68
N SER A 189 12.14 -9.50 -0.56
CA SER A 189 11.40 -10.11 -1.66
C SER A 189 9.94 -10.27 -1.24
N PHE A 190 9.02 -9.99 -2.17
CA PHE A 190 7.60 -10.16 -1.88
C PHE A 190 7.21 -11.64 -1.85
N GLY A 191 6.19 -11.92 -1.03
CA GLY A 191 5.77 -13.28 -0.73
C GLY A 191 6.50 -13.85 0.49
N ALA A 192 5.81 -14.74 1.18
CA ALA A 192 6.35 -15.40 2.36
C ALA A 192 5.99 -16.89 2.31
N LYS A 193 6.99 -17.74 2.52
CA LYS A 193 6.73 -19.14 2.80
C LYS A 193 6.29 -19.25 4.25
N ILE A 194 5.04 -19.67 4.47
CA ILE A 194 4.49 -19.83 5.82
C ILE A 194 5.36 -20.81 6.61
N PRO A 195 5.81 -20.43 7.82
CA PRO A 195 6.55 -21.32 8.72
C PRO A 195 5.74 -22.53 9.19
N SER A 196 6.35 -23.36 10.04
CA SER A 196 5.69 -24.55 10.59
C SER A 196 4.38 -24.20 11.30
N LYS A 197 3.38 -25.09 11.17
CA LYS A 197 2.05 -24.90 11.80
C LYS A 197 2.15 -24.99 13.32
N SER A 198 1.38 -24.15 14.00
CA SER A 198 1.15 -24.20 15.44
C SER A 198 -0.33 -23.95 15.72
N SER A 199 -0.92 -24.65 16.65
CA SER A 199 -2.31 -24.39 17.08
C SER A 199 -2.46 -23.08 17.84
N GLN A 200 -1.36 -22.53 18.36
CA GLN A 200 -1.33 -21.27 19.11
C GLN A 200 -1.09 -20.05 18.23
N VAL A 201 -0.73 -20.26 16.95
CA VAL A 201 -0.47 -19.19 15.98
C VAL A 201 -1.38 -19.39 14.78
N TRP A 202 -2.33 -18.49 14.58
CA TRP A 202 -2.97 -18.38 13.29
C TRP A 202 -2.07 -17.56 12.38
N GLN A 203 -1.74 -18.14 11.23
CA GLN A 203 -0.91 -17.49 10.24
C GLN A 203 -1.42 -17.78 8.83
N ASP A 204 -1.34 -16.78 7.98
CA ASP A 204 -1.62 -16.92 6.56
C ASP A 204 -0.58 -16.12 5.76
N ASP A 205 -0.47 -16.40 4.48
CA ASP A 205 0.22 -15.52 3.55
C ASP A 205 -0.79 -14.52 2.95
N ALA A 206 -0.30 -13.39 2.50
CA ALA A 206 -1.13 -12.36 1.89
C ALA A 206 -1.57 -12.71 0.45
N THR A 207 -1.34 -13.92 -0.05
CA THR A 207 -1.66 -14.29 -1.44
C THR A 207 -3.16 -14.20 -1.69
N TYR A 208 -3.54 -13.48 -2.74
CA TYR A 208 -4.93 -13.42 -3.18
C TYR A 208 -5.37 -14.78 -3.72
N ARG A 209 -6.47 -15.29 -3.17
CA ARG A 209 -7.08 -16.55 -3.61
C ARG A 209 -8.56 -16.33 -3.87
N ASP A 210 -8.98 -16.55 -5.10
CA ASP A 210 -10.41 -16.61 -5.43
C ASP A 210 -10.93 -18.03 -5.23
N VAL A 211 -11.53 -18.28 -4.07
CA VAL A 211 -12.18 -19.56 -3.76
C VAL A 211 -13.59 -19.68 -4.36
N SER A 212 -14.12 -18.60 -4.95
CA SER A 212 -15.49 -18.55 -5.52
C SER A 212 -15.54 -18.69 -7.04
N GLY A 213 -14.39 -18.55 -7.74
CA GLY A 213 -14.32 -18.49 -9.20
C GLY A 213 -14.97 -17.23 -9.82
N LYS A 214 -15.32 -16.23 -9.00
CA LYS A 214 -16.04 -15.01 -9.44
C LYS A 214 -15.12 -13.87 -9.86
N ALA A 215 -13.81 -13.96 -9.65
CA ALA A 215 -12.87 -12.91 -10.01
C ALA A 215 -12.51 -12.88 -11.51
N THR A 216 -13.08 -13.78 -12.33
CA THR A 216 -12.87 -13.74 -13.78
C THR A 216 -13.70 -12.65 -14.44
N PHE A 217 -13.09 -11.85 -15.29
CA PHE A 217 -13.80 -10.85 -16.08
C PHE A 217 -14.73 -11.49 -17.11
N THR A 218 -15.93 -10.96 -17.24
CA THR A 218 -16.78 -11.19 -18.41
C THR A 218 -16.16 -10.55 -19.67
N ALA A 219 -16.60 -10.97 -20.84
CA ALA A 219 -16.18 -10.36 -22.10
C ALA A 219 -16.42 -8.82 -22.11
N SER A 220 -17.59 -8.36 -21.61
CA SER A 220 -17.92 -6.95 -21.51
C SER A 220 -17.02 -6.16 -20.55
N GLU A 221 -16.69 -6.74 -19.39
CA GLU A 221 -15.74 -6.14 -18.43
C GLU A 221 -14.34 -6.06 -19.04
N THR A 222 -13.88 -7.10 -19.72
CA THR A 222 -12.58 -7.13 -20.43
C THR A 222 -12.52 -6.02 -21.49
N VAL A 223 -13.57 -5.87 -22.31
CA VAL A 223 -13.66 -4.79 -23.31
C VAL A 223 -13.60 -3.42 -22.65
N THR A 224 -14.31 -3.23 -21.54
CA THR A 224 -14.32 -1.94 -20.83
C THR A 224 -12.95 -1.60 -20.24
N VAL A 225 -12.29 -2.53 -19.56
CA VAL A 225 -10.93 -2.31 -19.05
C VAL A 225 -9.95 -2.04 -20.20
N THR A 226 -10.08 -2.77 -21.30
CA THR A 226 -9.24 -2.57 -22.50
C THR A 226 -9.41 -1.16 -23.09
N LYS A 227 -10.64 -0.65 -23.19
CA LYS A 227 -10.90 0.73 -23.63
C LYS A 227 -10.24 1.77 -22.72
N LEU A 228 -10.34 1.58 -21.40
CA LEU A 228 -9.69 2.47 -20.44
C LEU A 228 -8.17 2.46 -20.58
N LEU A 229 -7.56 1.28 -20.73
CA LEU A 229 -6.12 1.15 -20.94
C LEU A 229 -5.67 1.72 -22.29
N SER A 230 -6.46 1.57 -23.35
CA SER A 230 -6.21 2.22 -24.65
C SER A 230 -6.30 3.75 -24.52
N GLY A 231 -7.27 4.27 -23.78
CA GLY A 231 -7.37 5.69 -23.45
C GLY A 231 -6.15 6.20 -22.68
N ALA A 232 -5.70 5.44 -21.67
CA ALA A 232 -4.47 5.73 -20.95
C ALA A 232 -3.26 5.77 -21.90
N GLY A 233 -3.11 4.77 -22.78
CA GLY A 233 -2.05 4.72 -23.78
C GLY A 233 -2.06 5.93 -24.72
N SER A 234 -3.25 6.34 -25.19
CA SER A 234 -3.41 7.51 -26.05
C SER A 234 -2.99 8.81 -25.34
N GLN A 235 -3.36 9.00 -24.08
CA GLN A 235 -2.92 10.16 -23.30
C GLN A 235 -1.42 10.11 -22.99
N PHE A 236 -0.89 8.92 -22.68
CA PHE A 236 0.53 8.72 -22.45
C PHE A 236 1.40 9.13 -23.65
N GLN A 237 0.98 8.76 -24.87
CA GLN A 237 1.66 9.17 -26.10
C GLN A 237 1.66 10.69 -26.35
N ARG A 238 0.68 11.42 -25.81
CA ARG A 238 0.59 12.89 -25.92
C ARG A 238 1.45 13.63 -24.90
N ILE A 239 2.03 12.92 -23.93
CA ILE A 239 2.92 13.54 -22.94
C ILE A 239 4.23 13.86 -23.62
N ASP A 240 4.55 15.16 -23.75
CA ASP A 240 5.88 15.59 -24.17
C ASP A 240 6.89 15.24 -23.07
N ALA A 241 7.69 14.21 -23.33
CA ALA A 241 8.66 13.67 -22.39
C ALA A 241 9.72 14.70 -21.98
N GLY A 242 10.12 15.58 -22.91
CA GLY A 242 11.11 16.63 -22.65
C GLY A 242 10.62 17.64 -21.63
N SER A 243 9.43 18.21 -21.87
CA SER A 243 8.78 19.17 -20.97
C SER A 243 8.46 18.52 -19.62
N PHE A 244 7.97 17.28 -19.62
CA PHE A 244 7.62 16.59 -18.38
C PHE A 244 8.87 16.27 -17.53
N ASN A 245 9.94 15.75 -18.13
CA ASN A 245 11.19 15.48 -17.42
C ASN A 245 11.83 16.77 -16.89
N LYS A 246 11.75 17.89 -17.64
CA LYS A 246 12.17 19.20 -17.16
C LYS A 246 11.38 19.65 -15.94
N PHE A 247 10.05 19.43 -15.98
CA PHE A 247 9.18 19.72 -14.84
C PHE A 247 9.54 18.86 -13.62
N LEU A 248 9.78 17.56 -13.75
CA LEU A 248 10.15 16.68 -12.64
C LEU A 248 11.48 17.11 -12.00
N ARG A 249 12.52 17.38 -12.82
CA ARG A 249 13.80 17.91 -12.31
C ARG A 249 13.63 19.24 -11.57
N TRP A 250 12.77 20.12 -12.10
CA TRP A 250 12.44 21.36 -11.39
C TRP A 250 11.72 21.08 -10.05
N GLN A 251 10.80 20.12 -10.01
CA GLN A 251 10.16 19.68 -8.73
C GLN A 251 11.21 19.23 -7.70
N ASP A 252 12.23 18.50 -8.12
CA ASP A 252 13.31 18.06 -7.24
C ASP A 252 14.15 19.22 -6.72
N SER A 253 14.33 20.27 -7.52
CA SER A 253 15.04 21.48 -7.12
C SER A 253 14.33 22.33 -6.06
N LEU A 254 13.05 22.06 -5.76
CA LEU A 254 12.31 22.76 -4.71
C LEU A 254 12.78 22.39 -3.29
N GLY A 255 13.61 21.35 -3.14
CA GLY A 255 14.14 20.90 -1.84
C GLY A 255 13.03 20.64 -0.81
N SER A 256 13.20 21.15 0.41
CA SER A 256 12.19 21.00 1.48
C SER A 256 10.81 21.60 1.14
N SER A 257 10.74 22.60 0.26
CA SER A 257 9.46 23.18 -0.17
C SER A 257 8.64 22.22 -1.03
N LYS A 258 9.23 21.14 -1.57
CA LYS A 258 8.53 20.08 -2.33
C LYS A 258 7.44 19.41 -1.50
N THR A 259 7.60 19.32 -0.18
CA THR A 259 6.60 18.76 0.74
C THR A 259 5.27 19.55 0.76
N SER A 260 5.29 20.82 0.38
CA SER A 260 4.11 21.70 0.31
C SER A 260 3.75 22.08 -1.13
N LEU A 261 4.75 22.29 -1.99
CA LEU A 261 4.59 22.81 -3.36
C LEU A 261 4.68 21.75 -4.43
N GLY A 262 5.00 20.49 -4.09
CA GLY A 262 5.10 19.41 -5.05
C GLY A 262 3.76 19.12 -5.73
N PHE A 263 3.78 18.82 -7.04
CA PHE A 263 2.55 18.52 -7.80
C PHE A 263 1.84 17.28 -7.25
N LYS A 264 2.56 16.21 -6.90
CA LYS A 264 2.00 15.04 -6.23
C LYS A 264 1.33 15.41 -4.90
N THR A 265 1.96 16.28 -4.10
CA THR A 265 1.40 16.76 -2.83
C THR A 265 0.11 17.55 -3.06
N TYR A 266 0.09 18.39 -4.08
CA TYR A 266 -1.11 19.14 -4.47
C TYR A 266 -2.25 18.20 -4.90
N LEU A 267 -1.98 17.20 -5.75
CA LEU A 267 -2.99 16.19 -6.12
C LEU A 267 -3.54 15.44 -4.89
N ASN A 268 -2.68 15.13 -3.93
CA ASN A 268 -3.09 14.47 -2.68
C ASN A 268 -4.02 15.34 -1.81
N THR A 269 -4.09 16.65 -2.02
CA THR A 269 -5.09 17.49 -1.31
C THR A 269 -6.52 17.12 -1.68
N TYR A 270 -6.77 16.75 -2.93
CA TYR A 270 -8.08 16.23 -3.36
C TYR A 270 -8.39 14.91 -2.68
N THR A 271 -7.42 14.00 -2.66
CA THR A 271 -7.57 12.69 -2.01
C THR A 271 -7.88 12.83 -0.52
N ARG A 272 -7.14 13.69 0.19
CA ARG A 272 -7.38 13.97 1.63
C ARG A 272 -8.76 14.58 1.89
N ALA A 273 -9.27 15.35 0.94
CA ALA A 273 -10.62 15.92 1.01
C ALA A 273 -11.73 14.94 0.57
N GLY A 274 -11.40 13.67 0.26
CA GLY A 274 -12.35 12.69 -0.25
C GLY A 274 -12.92 13.04 -1.65
N LYS A 275 -12.21 13.86 -2.43
CA LYS A 275 -12.67 14.38 -3.72
C LYS A 275 -11.91 13.73 -4.87
N LYS A 276 -12.64 13.36 -5.92
CA LYS A 276 -12.04 12.96 -7.20
C LYS A 276 -11.30 14.14 -7.82
N LEU A 277 -10.28 13.84 -8.63
CA LEU A 277 -9.60 14.87 -9.42
C LEU A 277 -10.60 15.51 -10.40
N PRO A 278 -10.67 16.84 -10.44
CA PRO A 278 -11.46 17.54 -11.46
C PRO A 278 -10.78 17.39 -12.84
N PRO A 279 -11.41 17.87 -13.94
CA PRO A 279 -10.80 17.86 -15.27
C PRO A 279 -9.40 18.46 -15.26
N SER A 280 -8.48 17.90 -16.05
CA SER A 280 -7.04 18.22 -16.04
C SER A 280 -6.73 19.71 -16.15
N ALA A 281 -7.51 20.44 -16.95
CA ALA A 281 -7.37 21.89 -17.08
C ALA A 281 -7.59 22.61 -15.74
N LYS A 282 -8.59 22.21 -14.95
CA LYS A 282 -8.84 22.78 -13.61
C LYS A 282 -7.78 22.38 -12.62
N VAL A 283 -7.29 21.13 -12.68
CA VAL A 283 -6.18 20.66 -11.83
C VAL A 283 -4.93 21.51 -12.05
N VAL A 284 -4.52 21.71 -13.31
CA VAL A 284 -3.28 22.45 -13.63
C VAL A 284 -3.41 23.94 -13.30
N ALA A 285 -4.56 24.56 -13.60
CA ALA A 285 -4.84 25.94 -13.20
C ALA A 285 -4.84 26.11 -11.68
N GLY A 286 -5.46 25.16 -10.96
CA GLY A 286 -5.46 25.15 -9.51
C GLY A 286 -4.08 24.97 -8.91
N TYR A 287 -3.24 24.14 -9.50
CA TYR A 287 -1.83 23.98 -9.08
C TYR A 287 -1.03 25.27 -9.23
N PHE A 288 -1.19 25.95 -10.36
CA PHE A 288 -0.57 27.26 -10.59
C PHE A 288 -0.97 28.27 -9.49
N LYS A 289 -2.26 28.34 -9.19
CA LYS A 289 -2.79 29.21 -8.12
C LYS A 289 -2.24 28.80 -6.74
N HIS A 290 -2.28 27.51 -6.41
CA HIS A 290 -1.75 26.97 -5.15
C HIS A 290 -0.28 27.34 -4.95
N PHE A 291 0.55 27.20 -5.98
CA PHE A 291 1.97 27.52 -5.93
C PHE A 291 2.18 29.02 -5.67
N ASN A 292 1.49 29.88 -6.43
CA ASN A 292 1.56 31.32 -6.29
C ASN A 292 1.14 31.81 -4.91
N ASP A 293 -0.01 31.32 -4.42
CA ASP A 293 -0.58 31.76 -3.13
C ASP A 293 0.29 31.28 -1.96
N TRP A 294 0.78 30.04 -2.01
CA TRP A 294 1.70 29.53 -0.99
C TRP A 294 2.98 30.35 -0.92
N TRP A 295 3.57 30.66 -2.10
CA TRP A 295 4.81 31.42 -2.17
C TRP A 295 4.65 32.81 -1.56
N LYS A 296 3.61 33.53 -1.93
CA LYS A 296 3.28 34.84 -1.40
C LYS A 296 3.04 34.85 0.12
N LYS A 297 2.45 33.77 0.62
CA LYS A 297 2.18 33.62 2.07
C LYS A 297 3.44 33.29 2.89
N ASN A 298 4.38 32.53 2.33
CA ASN A 298 5.47 31.91 3.09
C ASN A 298 6.87 32.47 2.74
N LYS A 299 6.97 33.39 1.81
CA LYS A 299 8.24 34.05 1.44
C LYS A 299 8.10 35.57 1.58
N SER A 300 9.22 36.21 1.90
CA SER A 300 9.26 37.67 2.02
C SER A 300 8.88 38.35 0.72
N ASP A 301 8.13 39.44 0.79
CA ASP A 301 7.79 40.26 -0.37
C ASP A 301 8.96 41.20 -0.69
N ASN A 302 9.88 40.69 -1.52
CA ASN A 302 11.01 41.44 -2.05
C ASN A 302 11.29 41.06 -3.50
N GLU A 303 12.08 41.85 -4.19
CA GLU A 303 12.35 41.67 -5.61
C GLU A 303 13.00 40.31 -5.92
N VAL A 304 13.91 39.83 -5.06
CA VAL A 304 14.58 38.53 -5.21
C VAL A 304 13.56 37.40 -5.19
N GLN A 305 12.65 37.39 -4.21
CA GLN A 305 11.62 36.35 -4.07
C GLN A 305 10.57 36.46 -5.18
N ASN A 306 10.22 37.68 -5.58
CA ASN A 306 9.31 37.89 -6.71
C ASN A 306 9.91 37.45 -8.05
N LYS A 307 11.21 37.66 -8.28
CA LYS A 307 11.92 37.12 -9.44
C LYS A 307 11.93 35.60 -9.44
N LYS A 308 12.23 34.96 -8.30
CA LYS A 308 12.15 33.49 -8.13
C LYS A 308 10.74 32.98 -8.42
N LEU A 309 9.71 33.60 -7.87
CA LEU A 309 8.31 33.21 -8.11
C LEU A 309 7.99 33.26 -9.62
N ARG A 310 8.31 34.35 -10.31
CA ARG A 310 8.10 34.47 -11.75
C ARG A 310 8.77 33.34 -12.52
N SER A 311 10.01 32.98 -12.15
CA SER A 311 10.75 31.89 -12.75
C SER A 311 10.05 30.53 -12.51
N HIS A 312 9.62 30.24 -11.30
CA HIS A 312 8.89 29.01 -10.99
C HIS A 312 7.55 28.92 -11.74
N LEU A 313 6.77 30.00 -11.76
CA LEU A 313 5.51 30.05 -12.49
C LEU A 313 5.68 29.90 -14.01
N ALA A 314 6.81 30.37 -14.57
CA ALA A 314 7.15 30.16 -15.97
C ALA A 314 7.37 28.67 -16.28
N VAL A 315 8.02 27.92 -15.40
CA VAL A 315 8.18 26.46 -15.55
C VAL A 315 6.83 25.76 -15.53
N ILE A 316 5.95 26.10 -14.60
CA ILE A 316 4.60 25.50 -14.53
C ILE A 316 3.81 25.82 -15.82
N ARG A 317 3.87 27.05 -16.32
CA ARG A 317 3.21 27.47 -17.57
C ARG A 317 3.72 26.69 -18.78
N SER A 318 5.03 26.58 -18.93
CA SER A 318 5.63 25.85 -20.07
C SER A 318 5.33 24.34 -20.04
N SER A 319 5.03 23.79 -18.85
CA SER A 319 4.69 22.38 -18.67
C SER A 319 3.17 22.10 -18.70
N THR A 320 2.32 23.12 -18.89
CA THR A 320 0.85 23.01 -18.76
C THR A 320 0.27 21.85 -19.58
N ASN A 321 0.64 21.70 -20.86
CA ASN A 321 0.09 20.66 -21.71
C ASN A 321 0.57 19.27 -21.31
N ALA A 322 1.83 19.12 -20.95
CA ALA A 322 2.36 17.85 -20.43
C ALA A 322 1.63 17.45 -19.14
N LEU A 323 1.44 18.39 -18.21
CA LEU A 323 0.72 18.14 -16.95
C LEU A 323 -0.75 17.79 -17.16
N LYS A 324 -1.45 18.42 -18.11
CA LYS A 324 -2.83 18.03 -18.47
C LYS A 324 -2.87 16.59 -18.95
N ASN A 325 -2.02 16.21 -19.89
CA ASN A 325 -1.95 14.86 -20.42
C ASN A 325 -1.58 13.83 -19.31
N VAL A 326 -0.70 14.19 -18.39
CA VAL A 326 -0.38 13.35 -17.20
C VAL A 326 -1.61 13.14 -16.32
N VAL A 327 -2.38 14.20 -16.01
CA VAL A 327 -3.59 14.08 -15.19
C VAL A 327 -4.67 13.25 -15.90
N ASP A 328 -4.86 13.45 -17.20
CA ASP A 328 -5.80 12.67 -18.00
C ASP A 328 -5.36 11.19 -18.07
N PHE A 329 -4.07 10.93 -18.27
CA PHE A 329 -3.48 9.60 -18.19
C PHE A 329 -3.76 8.93 -16.82
N MET A 330 -3.46 9.62 -15.72
CA MET A 330 -3.73 9.13 -14.36
C MET A 330 -5.22 8.81 -14.17
N SER A 331 -6.11 9.65 -14.71
CA SER A 331 -7.56 9.44 -14.60
C SER A 331 -8.03 8.16 -15.28
N TYR A 332 -7.48 7.81 -16.45
CA TYR A 332 -7.75 6.52 -17.10
C TYR A 332 -7.19 5.34 -16.32
N LEU A 333 -5.96 5.46 -15.79
CA LEU A 333 -5.36 4.40 -14.95
C LEU A 333 -6.20 4.16 -13.69
N ILE A 334 -6.65 5.23 -13.01
CA ILE A 334 -7.50 5.12 -11.82
C ILE A 334 -8.78 4.37 -12.16
N GLN A 335 -9.47 4.72 -13.26
CA GLN A 335 -10.71 4.06 -13.66
C GLN A 335 -10.49 2.57 -13.96
N ALA A 336 -9.43 2.22 -14.72
CA ALA A 336 -9.10 0.82 -15.03
C ALA A 336 -8.77 0.04 -13.74
N LYS A 337 -7.96 0.63 -12.86
CA LYS A 337 -7.61 0.05 -11.56
C LYS A 337 -8.84 -0.21 -10.70
N LEU A 338 -9.78 0.75 -10.61
CA LEU A 338 -11.00 0.60 -9.81
C LEU A 338 -11.91 -0.51 -10.33
N MET A 339 -11.98 -0.74 -11.63
CA MET A 339 -12.70 -1.89 -12.19
C MET A 339 -12.07 -3.22 -11.77
N ILE A 340 -10.74 -3.30 -11.79
CA ILE A 340 -10.00 -4.47 -11.34
C ILE A 340 -10.23 -4.70 -9.84
N VAL A 341 -10.10 -3.67 -9.01
CA VAL A 341 -10.37 -3.75 -7.55
C VAL A 341 -11.80 -4.20 -7.28
N LYS A 342 -12.78 -3.62 -7.98
CA LYS A 342 -14.19 -4.02 -7.86
C LYS A 342 -14.38 -5.51 -8.17
N LYS A 343 -13.69 -6.03 -9.19
CA LYS A 343 -13.75 -7.45 -9.56
C LYS A 343 -13.14 -8.33 -8.48
N MET A 344 -11.97 -7.95 -7.97
CA MET A 344 -11.29 -8.66 -6.89
C MET A 344 -12.14 -8.71 -5.61
N ASN A 345 -12.84 -7.61 -5.29
CA ASN A 345 -13.73 -7.54 -4.14
C ASN A 345 -14.99 -8.43 -4.26
N GLN A 346 -15.33 -8.92 -5.45
CA GLN A 346 -16.43 -9.88 -5.65
C GLN A 346 -16.03 -11.31 -5.27
N ALA A 347 -14.74 -11.61 -5.16
CA ALA A 347 -14.28 -12.90 -4.67
C ALA A 347 -14.60 -13.06 -3.18
N LYS A 348 -14.95 -14.29 -2.76
CA LYS A 348 -15.12 -14.57 -1.33
C LYS A 348 -13.75 -14.64 -0.67
N GLY A 349 -13.47 -13.69 0.20
CA GLY A 349 -12.30 -13.70 1.07
C GLY A 349 -12.47 -14.62 2.28
N LEU A 350 -11.39 -14.80 3.05
CA LEU A 350 -11.35 -15.60 4.28
C LEU A 350 -12.18 -14.98 5.43
N ALA A 351 -12.42 -13.66 5.39
CA ALA A 351 -13.14 -12.91 6.41
C ALA A 351 -14.07 -11.87 5.78
N LYS A 352 -15.19 -11.57 6.43
CA LYS A 352 -15.97 -10.37 6.17
C LYS A 352 -15.26 -9.18 6.84
N THR A 353 -15.28 -8.03 6.20
CA THR A 353 -14.63 -6.81 6.66
C THR A 353 -15.63 -5.69 6.88
N PHE A 354 -15.49 -4.97 7.98
CA PHE A 354 -16.40 -3.91 8.40
C PHE A 354 -15.62 -2.71 8.93
N VAL A 355 -16.26 -1.53 8.85
CA VAL A 355 -15.84 -0.33 9.58
C VAL A 355 -16.92 0.00 10.61
N LYS A 356 -16.51 0.37 11.82
CA LYS A 356 -17.43 0.88 12.84
C LYS A 356 -17.87 2.28 12.46
N THR A 357 -19.17 2.51 12.48
CA THR A 357 -19.79 3.82 12.28
C THR A 357 -20.66 4.16 13.48
N PRO A 358 -21.06 5.41 13.67
CA PRO A 358 -21.98 5.79 14.74
C PRO A 358 -23.33 5.01 14.69
N THR A 359 -23.71 4.55 13.51
CA THR A 359 -24.98 3.80 13.27
C THR A 359 -24.80 2.28 13.25
N GLY A 360 -23.58 1.76 13.52
CA GLY A 360 -23.32 0.32 13.54
C GLY A 360 -22.15 -0.11 12.67
N LEU A 361 -22.17 -1.35 12.19
CA LEU A 361 -21.13 -1.92 11.33
C LEU A 361 -21.49 -1.71 9.86
N LYS A 362 -20.59 -1.09 9.09
CA LYS A 362 -20.71 -0.98 7.64
C LYS A 362 -19.76 -1.96 6.97
N VAL A 363 -20.27 -2.81 6.06
CA VAL A 363 -19.43 -3.69 5.24
C VAL A 363 -18.52 -2.84 4.37
N VAL A 364 -17.24 -3.16 4.36
CA VAL A 364 -16.23 -2.53 3.51
C VAL A 364 -15.43 -3.58 2.76
N ALA A 365 -14.83 -3.18 1.64
CA ALA A 365 -13.84 -4.00 0.97
C ALA A 365 -12.57 -4.15 1.82
N PRO A 366 -11.74 -5.18 1.58
CA PRO A 366 -10.38 -5.23 2.13
C PRO A 366 -9.64 -3.90 1.84
N GLU A 367 -8.60 -3.58 2.63
CA GLU A 367 -7.82 -2.33 2.44
C GLU A 367 -7.29 -2.17 1.02
N GLY A 368 -7.19 -3.27 0.27
CA GLY A 368 -6.82 -3.33 -1.13
C GLY A 368 -5.92 -4.52 -1.44
N TYR A 369 -5.18 -4.39 -2.52
CA TYR A 369 -4.32 -5.44 -3.04
C TYR A 369 -2.94 -4.88 -3.36
N VAL A 370 -1.95 -5.74 -3.33
CA VAL A 370 -0.60 -5.47 -3.84
C VAL A 370 -0.36 -6.44 -4.98
N ALA A 371 -0.08 -5.91 -6.14
CA ALA A 371 0.32 -6.73 -7.27
C ALA A 371 1.85 -6.70 -7.41
N ILE A 372 2.43 -7.87 -7.65
CA ILE A 372 3.86 -8.12 -7.65
C ILE A 372 4.21 -8.76 -8.99
N ASP A 373 5.16 -8.20 -9.72
CA ASP A 373 5.65 -8.79 -10.95
C ASP A 373 6.74 -9.86 -10.70
N HIS A 374 7.14 -10.55 -11.76
CA HIS A 374 8.14 -11.60 -11.71
C HIS A 374 9.56 -11.09 -11.39
N THR A 375 9.80 -9.77 -11.45
CA THR A 375 11.08 -9.15 -11.11
C THR A 375 11.12 -8.66 -9.65
N GLY A 376 10.01 -8.77 -8.92
CA GLY A 376 9.86 -8.31 -7.55
C GLY A 376 9.39 -6.86 -7.40
N GLY A 377 9.03 -6.18 -8.51
CA GLY A 377 8.38 -4.88 -8.48
C GLY A 377 6.96 -5.00 -7.91
N ALA A 378 6.58 -4.12 -7.00
CA ALA A 378 5.28 -4.17 -6.35
C ALA A 378 4.59 -2.81 -6.32
N VAL A 379 3.29 -2.79 -6.56
CA VAL A 379 2.46 -1.58 -6.54
C VAL A 379 1.14 -1.82 -5.80
N LYS A 380 0.62 -0.78 -5.17
CA LYS A 380 -0.69 -0.80 -4.52
C LYS A 380 -1.81 -0.71 -5.55
N ILE A 381 -2.71 -1.69 -5.48
CA ILE A 381 -3.96 -1.76 -6.23
C ILE A 381 -5.10 -1.54 -5.24
N VAL A 382 -5.32 -0.29 -4.88
CA VAL A 382 -6.33 0.13 -3.89
C VAL A 382 -7.19 1.26 -4.46
N ASP A 383 -8.41 1.43 -3.95
CA ASP A 383 -9.12 2.69 -4.12
C ASP A 383 -8.42 3.75 -3.25
N LYS A 384 -7.63 4.61 -3.89
CA LYS A 384 -6.84 5.63 -3.20
C LYS A 384 -7.71 6.61 -2.40
N LEU A 385 -8.92 6.90 -2.87
CA LEU A 385 -9.85 7.80 -2.19
C LEU A 385 -10.39 7.15 -0.91
N GLU A 386 -10.90 5.92 -1.00
CA GLU A 386 -11.45 5.19 0.14
C GLU A 386 -10.35 4.89 1.16
N PHE A 387 -9.21 4.39 0.71
CA PHE A 387 -8.05 4.09 1.54
C PHE A 387 -7.53 5.31 2.32
N SER A 388 -7.31 6.43 1.62
CA SER A 388 -6.77 7.64 2.26
C SER A 388 -7.79 8.32 3.14
N PHE A 389 -9.07 8.35 2.75
CA PHE A 389 -10.15 8.91 3.57
C PHE A 389 -10.28 8.14 4.89
N ASN A 390 -10.29 6.81 4.84
CA ASN A 390 -10.36 5.96 6.04
C ASN A 390 -9.15 6.18 6.95
N ASN A 391 -7.94 6.27 6.39
CA ASN A 391 -6.72 6.52 7.17
C ASN A 391 -6.66 7.91 7.83
N PHE A 392 -7.38 8.90 7.30
CA PHE A 392 -7.38 10.27 7.86
C PHE A 392 -8.59 10.57 8.75
N THR A 393 -9.68 9.79 8.66
CA THR A 393 -10.94 10.10 9.34
C THR A 393 -11.32 9.10 10.43
N VAL A 394 -10.76 7.89 10.43
CA VAL A 394 -11.05 6.87 11.43
C VAL A 394 -10.02 6.95 12.55
N ALA A 395 -10.48 7.06 13.80
CA ALA A 395 -9.62 7.01 14.98
C ALA A 395 -8.89 5.66 15.04
N LYS A 396 -7.56 5.72 15.11
CA LYS A 396 -6.71 4.53 15.18
C LYS A 396 -6.73 3.96 16.59
N SER A 397 -6.81 2.64 16.71
CA SER A 397 -6.90 1.99 18.02
C SER A 397 -5.67 2.15 18.91
N TRP A 398 -4.53 2.58 18.36
CA TRP A 398 -3.29 2.84 19.12
C TRP A 398 -3.09 4.32 19.52
N ASP A 399 -3.99 5.22 19.14
CA ASP A 399 -3.96 6.64 19.55
C ASP A 399 -4.68 6.87 20.90
N LYS A 400 -4.98 5.77 21.66
CA LYS A 400 -5.57 5.81 23.01
C LYS A 400 -4.55 5.48 24.07
#